data_2ef1da26430886f74df3046603984b9b
#
_entry.id   2ef1da26430886f74df3046603984b9b
#
_cell.length_a   1.000
_cell.length_b   1.000
_cell.length_c   1.000
_cell.angle_alpha   90.00
_cell.angle_beta   90.00
_cell.angle_gamma   90.00
#
_symmetry.space_group_name_H-M   'P 1'
#
loop_
_entity.id
_entity.type
_entity.pdbx_description
1 polymer ?
#
loop_
_entity_poly.entity_id
_entity_poly.type
_entity_poly.pdbx_seq_one_letter_code
_entity_poly.pdbx_strand_id
1 'polypeptide(L)'
;MNILCHCAKTVCTVLLLFTLSLAQEGCSHTQRPSLEEDCLALTILHTNDTHSHIAGINKYGNACFDDKECRGGLSRIASAIRAAKSQNDNVIALDAGDQFQGTLFYSVNKWPMLAALAQYMPYDAMTLGNHEFDEGCLELTRFLEDIPFPVLAANLKPEKGCPMLKGNYAPYTV
;
A
#
# COMPACT_ATOMS: atom_id res chain seq x y z
N MET A 1 -5.32 -0.10 9.93
CA MET A 1 -5.13 1.25 9.37
C MET A 1 -4.56 2.12 10.48
N ASN A 2 -3.25 2.26 10.47
CA ASN A 2 -2.55 3.05 11.49
C ASN A 2 -2.26 4.44 10.93
N ILE A 3 -2.83 5.47 11.56
CA ILE A 3 -2.54 6.87 11.26
C ILE A 3 -1.40 7.30 12.19
N LEU A 4 -0.21 7.53 11.65
CA LEU A 4 0.93 8.07 12.38
C LEU A 4 0.91 9.59 12.28
N CYS A 5 0.50 10.25 13.37
CA CYS A 5 0.63 11.70 13.52
C CYS A 5 1.83 11.98 14.44
N HIS A 6 2.91 12.56 13.91
CA HIS A 6 4.04 13.03 14.71
C HIS A 6 3.84 14.50 15.07
N CYS A 7 3.52 14.77 16.33
CA CYS A 7 3.51 16.11 16.88
C CYS A 7 4.63 16.26 17.92
N ALA A 8 5.50 17.26 17.75
CA ALA A 8 6.56 17.56 18.71
C ALA A 8 5.96 18.11 20.01
N LYS A 9 6.24 17.46 21.15
CA LYS A 9 5.76 17.89 22.49
C LYS A 9 6.72 18.91 23.09
N THR A 10 6.23 20.10 23.32
CA THR A 10 6.84 21.05 24.27
C THR A 10 6.25 20.78 25.65
N VAL A 11 7.10 20.42 26.60
CA VAL A 11 6.73 20.21 28.01
C VAL A 11 6.63 21.55 28.71
N CYS A 12 5.46 21.88 29.22
CA CYS A 12 5.30 23.02 30.16
C CYS A 12 4.85 22.47 31.51
N THR A 13 5.73 22.65 32.52
CA THR A 13 5.49 22.24 33.91
C THR A 13 4.87 23.40 34.67
N VAL A 14 3.67 23.26 35.24
CA VAL A 14 3.13 24.20 36.24
C VAL A 14 2.54 23.45 37.44
N LEU A 15 2.89 23.97 38.61
CA LEU A 15 2.66 23.47 39.96
C LEU A 15 1.20 23.38 40.38
N LEU A 16 0.93 22.44 41.31
CA LEU A 16 -0.31 22.20 42.07
C LEU A 16 -0.81 23.35 42.89
N LEU A 17 -2.16 23.49 42.94
CA LEU A 17 -2.90 23.83 44.17
C LEU A 17 -4.24 23.09 44.18
N PHE A 18 -4.51 22.41 45.29
CA PHE A 18 -5.70 21.60 45.60
C PHE A 18 -6.92 22.50 45.88
N THR A 19 -8.03 22.25 45.20
CA THR A 19 -9.37 22.49 45.72
C THR A 19 -10.33 21.40 45.24
N LEU A 20 -10.93 20.72 46.19
CA LEU A 20 -11.93 19.65 46.02
C LEU A 20 -13.26 20.30 45.59
N SER A 21 -13.75 19.99 44.39
CA SER A 21 -15.15 20.23 43.98
C SER A 21 -15.64 18.99 43.23
N LEU A 22 -16.66 18.35 43.79
CA LEU A 22 -17.45 17.31 43.12
C LEU A 22 -18.18 17.92 41.92
N ALA A 23 -17.80 17.52 40.74
CA ALA A 23 -18.53 17.84 39.52
C ALA A 23 -18.69 16.53 38.70
N GLN A 24 -19.95 16.26 38.36
CA GLN A 24 -20.46 15.17 37.57
C GLN A 24 -19.64 14.97 36.29
N GLU A 25 -19.22 13.73 36.05
CA GLU A 25 -18.62 13.33 34.78
C GLU A 25 -19.71 13.27 33.70
N GLY A 26 -19.88 14.37 33.00
CA GLY A 26 -20.51 14.39 31.69
C GLY A 26 -19.54 13.76 30.68
N CYS A 27 -20.00 12.77 29.92
CA CYS A 27 -19.28 12.16 28.86
C CYS A 27 -18.84 13.23 27.85
N SER A 28 -17.60 13.71 27.97
CA SER A 28 -17.04 14.72 27.08
C SER A 28 -16.81 14.09 25.73
N HIS A 29 -17.58 14.53 24.76
CA HIS A 29 -17.32 14.32 23.34
C HIS A 29 -15.90 14.78 23.07
N THR A 30 -14.98 13.85 22.80
CA THR A 30 -13.63 14.17 22.34
C THR A 30 -13.75 14.90 21.01
N GLN A 31 -13.73 16.22 21.05
CA GLN A 31 -13.51 17.03 19.85
C GLN A 31 -12.19 16.56 19.25
N ARG A 32 -12.23 16.11 17.97
CA ARG A 32 -11.01 15.95 17.19
C ARG A 32 -10.24 17.26 17.27
N PRO A 33 -8.95 17.24 17.63
CA PRO A 33 -8.17 18.46 17.59
C PRO A 33 -8.29 19.06 16.19
N SER A 34 -8.69 20.33 16.10
CA SER A 34 -8.57 21.07 14.85
C SER A 34 -7.10 21.01 14.45
N LEU A 35 -6.81 20.45 13.27
CA LEU A 35 -5.48 20.50 12.70
C LEU A 35 -5.13 22.00 12.60
N GLU A 36 -4.00 22.41 13.19
CA GLU A 36 -3.47 23.75 13.00
C GLU A 36 -3.30 23.98 11.49
N GLU A 37 -3.51 25.21 11.02
CA GLU A 37 -3.54 25.58 9.60
C GLU A 37 -2.29 25.19 8.79
N ASP A 38 -1.20 24.76 9.46
CA ASP A 38 0.09 24.37 8.86
C ASP A 38 0.33 22.85 8.81
N CYS A 39 -0.67 21.99 9.06
CA CYS A 39 -0.50 20.53 9.02
C CYS A 39 -1.02 19.94 7.71
N LEU A 40 -0.11 19.29 6.96
CA LEU A 40 -0.47 18.43 5.82
C LEU A 40 -0.84 17.04 6.33
N ALA A 41 -2.07 16.60 6.09
CA ALA A 41 -2.47 15.21 6.31
C ALA A 41 -2.20 14.40 5.04
N LEU A 42 -1.33 13.39 5.12
CA LEU A 42 -1.03 12.46 4.04
C LEU A 42 -1.51 11.06 4.43
N THR A 43 -2.30 10.44 3.56
CA THR A 43 -2.70 9.04 3.69
C THR A 43 -1.84 8.17 2.77
N ILE A 44 -1.13 7.20 3.35
CA ILE A 44 -0.35 6.22 2.60
C ILE A 44 -1.06 4.87 2.72
N LEU A 45 -1.48 4.32 1.58
CA LEU A 45 -1.97 2.96 1.44
C LEU A 45 -0.86 2.11 0.85
N HIS A 46 -0.71 0.89 1.36
CA HIS A 46 0.26 -0.02 0.76
C HIS A 46 -0.23 -1.46 0.75
N THR A 47 0.28 -2.22 -0.21
CA THR A 47 0.24 -3.67 -0.28
C THR A 47 1.65 -4.21 -0.40
N ASN A 48 1.83 -5.45 -0.02
CA ASN A 48 3.08 -6.20 -0.17
C ASN A 48 2.78 -7.69 -0.16
N ASP A 49 3.66 -8.49 -0.75
CA ASP A 49 3.63 -9.96 -0.68
C ASP A 49 2.25 -10.54 -1.03
N THR A 50 1.64 -10.04 -2.09
CA THR A 50 0.30 -10.51 -2.50
C THR A 50 0.33 -11.92 -3.06
N HIS A 51 1.50 -12.35 -3.57
CA HIS A 51 1.77 -13.70 -4.04
C HIS A 51 0.62 -14.27 -4.88
N SER A 52 0.19 -13.48 -5.85
CA SER A 52 -0.89 -13.83 -6.79
C SER A 52 -2.20 -14.28 -6.15
N HIS A 53 -2.51 -13.80 -4.94
CA HIS A 53 -3.83 -13.98 -4.32
C HIS A 53 -4.86 -13.04 -4.98
N ILE A 54 -5.16 -13.34 -6.24
CA ILE A 54 -6.05 -12.54 -7.09
C ILE A 54 -7.49 -12.62 -6.61
N ALA A 55 -7.96 -13.82 -6.32
CA ALA A 55 -9.26 -14.03 -5.69
C ALA A 55 -9.19 -13.72 -4.19
N GLY A 56 -10.33 -13.38 -3.61
CA GLY A 56 -10.45 -13.32 -2.16
C GLY A 56 -10.19 -14.67 -1.51
N ILE A 57 -9.92 -14.66 -0.22
CA ILE A 57 -9.73 -15.86 0.59
C ILE A 57 -10.82 -15.98 1.65
N ASN A 58 -11.20 -17.20 1.98
CA ASN A 58 -12.09 -17.48 3.11
C ASN A 58 -11.30 -17.57 4.43
N LYS A 59 -12.00 -17.83 5.54
CA LYS A 59 -11.39 -17.95 6.86
C LYS A 59 -10.35 -19.08 7.00
N TYR A 60 -10.30 -20.00 6.07
CA TYR A 60 -9.35 -21.11 6.02
C TYR A 60 -8.17 -20.84 5.07
N GLY A 61 -8.11 -19.66 4.44
CA GLY A 61 -7.06 -19.30 3.49
C GLY A 61 -7.27 -19.84 2.07
N ASN A 62 -8.37 -20.53 1.79
CA ASN A 62 -8.68 -21.03 0.46
C ASN A 62 -9.29 -19.94 -0.42
N ALA A 63 -9.07 -20.02 -1.74
CA ALA A 63 -9.73 -19.16 -2.70
C ALA A 63 -11.25 -19.18 -2.52
N CYS A 64 -11.85 -18.01 -2.58
CA CYS A 64 -13.24 -17.79 -2.24
C CYS A 64 -13.89 -16.86 -3.27
N PHE A 65 -15.07 -17.24 -3.71
CA PHE A 65 -15.85 -16.51 -4.72
C PHE A 65 -17.21 -16.01 -4.18
N ASP A 66 -17.50 -16.27 -2.90
CA ASP A 66 -18.67 -15.74 -2.20
C ASP A 66 -18.33 -14.43 -1.50
N ASP A 67 -18.92 -13.32 -1.95
CA ASP A 67 -18.62 -11.97 -1.45
C ASP A 67 -18.91 -11.77 0.04
N LYS A 68 -19.75 -12.57 0.65
CA LYS A 68 -20.11 -12.41 2.07
C LYS A 68 -19.03 -12.91 3.03
N GLU A 69 -18.27 -13.93 2.62
CA GLU A 69 -17.25 -14.56 3.46
C GLU A 69 -15.81 -14.29 2.99
N CYS A 70 -15.63 -13.79 1.78
CA CYS A 70 -14.33 -13.54 1.19
C CYS A 70 -13.66 -12.28 1.75
N ARG A 71 -12.35 -12.36 1.97
CA ARG A 71 -11.47 -11.23 2.35
C ARG A 71 -10.36 -11.07 1.33
N GLY A 72 -9.83 -9.85 1.17
CA GLY A 72 -8.74 -9.56 0.24
C GLY A 72 -9.13 -9.80 -1.23
N GLY A 73 -8.11 -10.07 -2.04
CA GLY A 73 -8.20 -10.15 -3.50
C GLY A 73 -8.07 -8.79 -4.18
N LEU A 74 -7.53 -8.80 -5.42
CA LEU A 74 -7.16 -7.56 -6.12
C LEU A 74 -8.35 -6.61 -6.34
N SER A 75 -9.53 -7.13 -6.62
CA SER A 75 -10.73 -6.30 -6.85
C SER A 75 -11.12 -5.49 -5.61
N ARG A 76 -11.01 -6.08 -4.41
CA ARG A 76 -11.31 -5.36 -3.16
C ARG A 76 -10.21 -4.36 -2.80
N ILE A 77 -8.95 -4.72 -3.05
CA ILE A 77 -7.81 -3.80 -2.89
C ILE A 77 -8.00 -2.58 -3.79
N ALA A 78 -8.26 -2.79 -5.08
CA ALA A 78 -8.49 -1.70 -6.03
C ALA A 78 -9.68 -0.81 -5.63
N SER A 79 -10.77 -1.41 -5.16
CA SER A 79 -11.94 -0.66 -4.69
C SER A 79 -11.64 0.16 -3.45
N ALA A 80 -10.89 -0.40 -2.49
CA ALA A 80 -10.49 0.31 -1.28
C ALA A 80 -9.58 1.51 -1.57
N ILE A 81 -8.61 1.34 -2.48
CA ILE A 81 -7.71 2.44 -2.91
C ILE A 81 -8.51 3.54 -3.61
N ARG A 82 -9.41 3.18 -4.56
CA ARG A 82 -10.26 4.16 -5.24
C ARG A 82 -11.16 4.93 -4.27
N ALA A 83 -11.76 4.23 -3.31
CA ALA A 83 -12.59 4.85 -2.29
C ALA A 83 -11.78 5.84 -1.43
N ALA A 84 -10.57 5.47 -1.01
CA ALA A 84 -9.71 6.37 -0.24
C ALA A 84 -9.31 7.61 -1.06
N LYS A 85 -8.90 7.43 -2.32
CA LYS A 85 -8.54 8.53 -3.23
C LYS A 85 -9.72 9.44 -3.56
N SER A 86 -10.95 8.92 -3.57
CA SER A 86 -12.16 9.76 -3.79
C SER A 86 -12.61 10.55 -2.58
N GLN A 87 -12.17 10.17 -1.38
CA GLN A 87 -12.60 10.77 -0.12
C GLN A 87 -11.54 11.70 0.51
N ASN A 88 -10.31 11.69 0.00
CA ASN A 88 -9.20 12.46 0.55
C ASN A 88 -8.31 12.99 -0.59
N ASP A 89 -7.84 14.23 -0.44
CA ASP A 89 -7.02 14.89 -1.46
C ASP A 89 -5.56 14.36 -1.50
N ASN A 90 -5.01 14.00 -0.36
CA ASN A 90 -3.61 13.58 -0.23
C ASN A 90 -3.52 12.08 0.06
N VAL A 91 -3.66 11.26 -0.96
CA VAL A 91 -3.57 9.80 -0.86
C VAL A 91 -2.54 9.25 -1.84
N ILE A 92 -1.59 8.49 -1.32
CA ILE A 92 -0.61 7.74 -2.12
C ILE A 92 -0.86 6.25 -1.90
N ALA A 93 -0.95 5.47 -2.97
CA ALA A 93 -1.10 4.02 -2.95
C ALA A 93 0.15 3.36 -3.55
N LEU A 94 0.83 2.55 -2.77
CA LEU A 94 2.10 1.92 -3.11
C LEU A 94 1.99 0.40 -3.05
N ASP A 95 2.76 -0.29 -3.90
CA ASP A 95 2.95 -1.73 -3.80
C ASP A 95 4.43 -2.04 -3.51
N ALA A 96 4.69 -2.83 -2.48
CA ALA A 96 6.05 -3.16 -2.04
C ALA A 96 6.61 -4.42 -2.73
N GLY A 97 5.92 -4.96 -3.74
CA GLY A 97 6.38 -6.11 -4.53
C GLY A 97 5.98 -7.46 -3.96
N ASP A 98 6.66 -8.49 -4.43
CA ASP A 98 6.36 -9.91 -4.21
C ASP A 98 4.94 -10.27 -4.65
N GLN A 99 4.58 -9.85 -5.86
CA GLN A 99 3.33 -10.23 -6.50
C GLN A 99 3.41 -11.59 -7.18
N PHE A 100 4.62 -12.00 -7.59
CA PHE A 100 4.86 -13.27 -8.28
C PHE A 100 4.73 -14.45 -7.32
N GLN A 101 4.58 -15.67 -7.89
CA GLN A 101 4.46 -16.94 -7.16
C GLN A 101 3.17 -17.06 -6.30
N GLY A 102 3.11 -18.07 -5.44
CA GLY A 102 2.16 -18.25 -4.34
C GLY A 102 0.90 -19.02 -4.69
N THR A 103 0.28 -18.82 -5.84
CA THR A 103 -0.98 -19.50 -6.18
C THR A 103 -0.94 -20.19 -7.55
N LEU A 104 -1.96 -21.03 -7.81
CA LEU A 104 -2.15 -21.66 -9.13
C LEU A 104 -2.37 -20.61 -10.23
N PHE A 105 -2.89 -19.44 -9.90
CA PHE A 105 -3.03 -18.34 -10.87
C PHE A 105 -1.66 -17.99 -11.48
N TYR A 106 -0.64 -17.83 -10.66
CA TYR A 106 0.70 -17.58 -11.16
C TYR A 106 1.33 -18.81 -11.84
N SER A 107 1.18 -19.99 -11.25
CA SER A 107 1.79 -21.22 -11.80
C SER A 107 1.36 -21.48 -13.23
N VAL A 108 0.12 -21.16 -13.58
CA VAL A 108 -0.45 -21.39 -14.92
C VAL A 108 -0.24 -20.19 -15.85
N ASN A 109 -0.46 -18.97 -15.38
CA ASN A 109 -0.56 -17.79 -16.25
C ASN A 109 0.69 -16.91 -16.21
N LYS A 110 1.54 -17.07 -15.22
CA LYS A 110 2.78 -16.31 -15.04
C LYS A 110 2.52 -14.79 -14.97
N TRP A 111 3.57 -14.01 -15.17
CA TRP A 111 3.53 -12.55 -15.10
C TRP A 111 2.58 -11.87 -16.11
N PRO A 112 2.30 -12.40 -17.33
CA PRO A 112 1.39 -11.71 -18.25
C PRO A 112 -0.01 -11.48 -17.68
N MET A 113 -0.51 -12.40 -16.85
CA MET A 113 -1.78 -12.21 -16.17
C MET A 113 -1.68 -11.07 -15.14
N LEU A 114 -0.60 -11.02 -14.36
CA LEU A 114 -0.42 -9.95 -13.38
C LEU A 114 -0.28 -8.58 -14.05
N ALA A 115 0.45 -8.48 -15.16
CA ALA A 115 0.56 -7.25 -15.93
C ALA A 115 -0.82 -6.79 -16.47
N ALA A 116 -1.63 -7.73 -16.96
CA ALA A 116 -2.99 -7.42 -17.41
C ALA A 116 -3.89 -6.94 -16.25
N LEU A 117 -3.76 -7.54 -15.08
CA LEU A 117 -4.52 -7.13 -13.88
C LEU A 117 -4.01 -5.81 -13.31
N ALA A 118 -2.71 -5.52 -13.42
CA ALA A 118 -2.12 -4.25 -12.99
C ALA A 118 -2.77 -3.04 -13.66
N GLN A 119 -3.30 -3.18 -14.88
CA GLN A 119 -4.04 -2.12 -15.58
C GLN A 119 -5.27 -1.62 -14.80
N TYR A 120 -5.79 -2.41 -13.88
CA TYR A 120 -6.96 -2.08 -13.07
C TYR A 120 -6.58 -1.62 -11.66
N MET A 121 -5.31 -1.68 -11.29
CA MET A 121 -4.83 -1.31 -9.96
C MET A 121 -4.48 0.17 -9.91
N PRO A 122 -5.05 0.95 -8.97
CA PRO A 122 -4.81 2.38 -8.88
C PRO A 122 -3.58 2.72 -8.01
N TYR A 123 -2.48 1.98 -8.19
CA TYR A 123 -1.21 2.30 -7.56
C TYR A 123 -0.54 3.52 -8.18
N ASP A 124 0.17 4.28 -7.38
CA ASP A 124 0.98 5.42 -7.82
C ASP A 124 2.42 5.00 -8.12
N ALA A 125 2.91 3.97 -7.45
CA ALA A 125 4.19 3.33 -7.73
C ALA A 125 4.27 1.93 -7.12
N MET A 126 5.24 1.15 -7.59
CA MET A 126 5.58 -0.17 -7.08
C MET A 126 7.10 -0.27 -6.86
N THR A 127 7.54 -1.15 -5.99
CA THR A 127 8.91 -1.67 -5.98
C THR A 127 8.93 -3.17 -6.27
N LEU A 128 10.12 -3.78 -6.33
CA LEU A 128 10.29 -5.20 -6.60
C LEU A 128 10.58 -5.96 -5.32
N GLY A 129 9.91 -7.10 -5.15
CA GLY A 129 10.30 -8.13 -4.20
C GLY A 129 11.29 -9.12 -4.81
N ASN A 130 11.62 -10.17 -4.09
CA ASN A 130 12.56 -11.17 -4.57
C ASN A 130 11.95 -12.10 -5.64
N HIS A 131 10.66 -12.38 -5.57
CA HIS A 131 9.99 -13.28 -6.50
C HIS A 131 9.77 -12.70 -7.89
N GLU A 132 9.81 -11.37 -8.07
CA GLU A 132 9.80 -10.76 -9.39
C GLU A 132 11.01 -11.19 -10.24
N PHE A 133 12.08 -11.69 -9.63
CA PHE A 133 13.30 -12.16 -10.33
C PHE A 133 13.29 -13.66 -10.68
N ASP A 134 12.32 -14.43 -10.23
CA ASP A 134 12.29 -15.90 -10.37
C ASP A 134 12.28 -16.39 -11.81
N GLU A 135 11.66 -15.67 -12.72
CA GLU A 135 11.63 -16.00 -14.15
C GLU A 135 12.81 -15.38 -14.93
N GLY A 136 13.73 -14.73 -14.24
CA GLY A 136 14.91 -14.09 -14.80
C GLY A 136 14.69 -12.70 -15.36
N CYS A 137 15.80 -12.04 -15.67
CA CYS A 137 15.80 -10.61 -16.06
C CYS A 137 14.97 -10.28 -17.31
N LEU A 138 14.94 -11.19 -18.29
CA LEU A 138 14.21 -10.92 -19.53
C LEU A 138 12.71 -10.87 -19.31
N GLU A 139 12.18 -11.83 -18.56
CA GLU A 139 10.75 -11.88 -18.25
C GLU A 139 10.34 -10.74 -17.31
N LEU A 140 11.19 -10.39 -16.36
CA LEU A 140 10.97 -9.20 -15.53
C LEU A 140 10.96 -7.92 -16.37
N THR A 141 11.86 -7.77 -17.33
CA THR A 141 11.88 -6.59 -18.24
C THR A 141 10.54 -6.46 -18.97
N ARG A 142 10.02 -7.55 -19.52
CA ARG A 142 8.71 -7.54 -20.20
C ARG A 142 7.56 -7.18 -19.28
N PHE A 143 7.56 -7.73 -18.07
CA PHE A 143 6.57 -7.35 -17.06
C PHE A 143 6.60 -5.85 -16.76
N LEU A 144 7.81 -5.28 -16.58
CA LEU A 144 7.99 -3.85 -16.29
C LEU A 144 7.58 -2.94 -17.47
N GLU A 145 7.66 -3.42 -18.71
CA GLU A 145 7.19 -2.70 -19.89
C GLU A 145 5.66 -2.69 -19.99
N ASP A 146 4.98 -3.71 -19.45
CA ASP A 146 3.54 -3.90 -19.60
C ASP A 146 2.72 -3.29 -18.44
N ILE A 147 3.32 -2.97 -17.30
CA ILE A 147 2.56 -2.40 -16.16
C ILE A 147 2.38 -0.88 -16.29
N PRO A 148 1.26 -0.31 -15.79
CA PRO A 148 0.88 1.09 -16.08
C PRO A 148 1.47 2.12 -15.13
N PHE A 149 2.14 1.71 -14.07
CA PHE A 149 2.69 2.59 -13.03
C PHE A 149 4.21 2.41 -12.90
N PRO A 150 4.94 3.42 -12.41
CA PRO A 150 6.39 3.34 -12.27
C PRO A 150 6.82 2.31 -11.24
N VAL A 151 7.91 1.60 -11.56
CA VAL A 151 8.61 0.73 -10.62
C VAL A 151 9.89 1.40 -10.15
N LEU A 152 10.03 1.57 -8.83
CA LEU A 152 11.10 2.31 -8.20
C LEU A 152 12.01 1.34 -7.44
N ALA A 153 13.27 1.27 -7.83
CA ALA A 153 14.24 0.35 -7.24
C ALA A 153 15.64 0.96 -7.20
N ALA A 154 15.77 2.13 -6.55
CA ALA A 154 17.00 2.91 -6.53
C ALA A 154 18.22 2.20 -5.90
N ASN A 155 17.98 1.18 -5.08
CA ASN A 155 19.02 0.35 -4.46
C ASN A 155 19.48 -0.82 -5.33
N LEU A 156 18.77 -1.14 -6.43
CA LEU A 156 19.18 -2.22 -7.33
C LEU A 156 20.31 -1.77 -8.25
N LYS A 157 21.29 -2.64 -8.40
CA LYS A 157 22.37 -2.48 -9.37
C LYS A 157 22.22 -3.55 -10.43
N PRO A 158 21.99 -3.15 -11.70
CA PRO A 158 21.86 -4.14 -12.76
C PRO A 158 23.16 -4.89 -12.97
N GLU A 159 23.05 -6.20 -13.08
CA GLU A 159 24.16 -7.01 -13.58
C GLU A 159 24.33 -6.85 -15.09
N LYS A 160 25.55 -7.13 -15.56
CA LYS A 160 25.85 -7.10 -17.00
C LYS A 160 24.96 -8.10 -17.75
N GLY A 161 24.11 -7.58 -18.65
CA GLY A 161 23.17 -8.40 -19.42
C GLY A 161 21.73 -8.41 -18.90
N CYS A 162 21.42 -7.68 -17.82
CA CYS A 162 20.07 -7.48 -17.36
C CYS A 162 19.55 -6.11 -17.81
N PRO A 163 18.71 -6.01 -18.88
CA PRO A 163 18.30 -4.73 -19.46
C PRO A 163 17.23 -4.00 -18.61
N MET A 164 16.56 -4.72 -17.73
CA MET A 164 15.36 -4.28 -16.99
C MET A 164 15.51 -2.97 -16.23
N LEU A 165 16.72 -2.53 -16.04
CA LEU A 165 16.98 -1.47 -15.08
C LEU A 165 17.33 -0.13 -15.75
N LYS A 166 17.13 0.01 -17.03
CA LYS A 166 17.31 1.29 -17.72
C LYS A 166 16.16 2.24 -17.36
N GLY A 167 16.38 3.11 -16.39
CA GLY A 167 15.50 4.26 -16.13
C GLY A 167 14.65 4.20 -14.86
N ASN A 168 14.62 3.10 -14.13
CA ASN A 168 13.72 2.94 -12.97
C ASN A 168 14.36 3.30 -11.61
N TYR A 169 15.44 4.09 -11.59
CA TYR A 169 16.14 4.46 -10.35
C TYR A 169 15.99 5.92 -9.95
N ALA A 170 15.43 6.73 -10.80
CA ALA A 170 15.25 8.14 -10.48
C ALA A 170 14.18 8.31 -9.41
N PRO A 171 14.33 9.28 -8.50
CA PRO A 171 13.24 9.69 -7.64
C PRO A 171 12.02 10.05 -8.49
N TYR A 172 10.86 9.57 -8.08
CA TYR A 172 9.60 9.85 -8.75
C TYR A 172 8.77 10.79 -7.88
N THR A 173 8.22 11.83 -8.49
CA THR A 173 7.30 12.76 -7.84
C THR A 173 5.88 12.42 -8.26
N VAL A 174 5.03 12.17 -7.28
CA VAL A 174 3.59 11.90 -7.46
C VAL A 174 2.82 13.21 -7.50
#